data_85470d65994a24881ade15fe74796410
#
_entry.id   85470d65994a24881ade15fe74796410
#
_cell.length_a   1.000
_cell.length_b   1.000
_cell.length_c   1.000
_cell.angle_alpha   90.00
_cell.angle_beta   90.00
_cell.angle_gamma   90.00
#
_symmetry.space_group_name_H-M   'P 1'
#
loop_
_entity.id
_entity.type
_entity.pdbx_description
1 polymer ?
#
loop_
_entity_poly.entity_id
_entity_poly.type
_entity_poly.pdbx_seq_one_letter_code
_entity_poly.pdbx_strand_id
1 'polypeptide(L)'
;DTTSGEVRFSGSYVRMSVNTVSGVVRIDSRGIAQETKVDTTSGAMSFAGNIGKLNTNSISGEVFTDGAVYAETADIDTTSGAVGMEFANCPDDLKIDTISGSITLKLPSDSGFTLEYNTVSGSMNCELSVVMNGNKFISGDGAAAFDIDTVSGGLRIQSAQE
;
A
#
# COMPACT_ATOMS: atom_id res chain seq x y z
N ASP A 1 -14.23 16.30 4.20
CA ASP A 1 -14.94 15.95 2.96
C ASP A 1 -14.74 17.06 1.92
N THR A 2 -14.43 16.67 0.69
CA THR A 2 -14.32 17.64 -0.43
C THR A 2 -14.80 16.99 -1.73
N THR A 3 -15.39 17.80 -2.61
CA THR A 3 -15.81 17.30 -3.93
C THR A 3 -14.63 17.37 -4.91
N SER A 4 -13.83 18.43 -4.84
CA SER A 4 -12.68 18.62 -5.73
C SER A 4 -11.64 19.51 -5.07
N GLY A 5 -10.39 19.32 -5.44
CA GLY A 5 -9.30 20.13 -4.93
C GLY A 5 -8.21 19.31 -4.26
N GLU A 6 -7.24 19.98 -3.70
CA GLU A 6 -6.15 19.34 -2.95
C GLU A 6 -6.46 19.33 -1.46
N VAL A 7 -6.36 18.16 -0.85
CA VAL A 7 -6.32 17.98 0.60
C VAL A 7 -4.87 17.75 1.00
N ARG A 8 -4.30 18.67 1.75
CA ARG A 8 -2.94 18.53 2.27
C ARG A 8 -2.93 18.62 3.77
N PHE A 9 -2.38 17.62 4.40
CA PHE A 9 -2.19 17.58 5.84
C PHE A 9 -0.72 17.27 6.16
N SER A 10 -0.15 18.04 7.08
CA SER A 10 1.17 17.74 7.63
C SER A 10 1.15 18.03 9.13
N GLY A 11 1.37 17.01 9.93
CA GLY A 11 1.31 17.15 11.40
C GLY A 11 1.10 15.82 12.11
N SER A 12 0.83 15.91 13.42
CA SER A 12 0.51 14.76 14.25
C SER A 12 -1.00 14.65 14.45
N TYR A 13 -1.51 13.43 14.33
CA TYR A 13 -2.91 13.11 14.56
C TYR A 13 -3.04 11.70 15.13
N VAL A 14 -4.18 11.39 15.72
CA VAL A 14 -4.47 10.04 16.20
C VAL A 14 -5.24 9.26 15.14
N ARG A 15 -6.31 9.85 14.62
CA ARG A 15 -7.12 9.30 13.55
C ARG A 15 -7.43 10.36 12.52
N MET A 16 -7.42 9.97 11.26
CA MET A 16 -7.77 10.82 10.13
C MET A 16 -8.72 10.06 9.20
N SER A 17 -9.74 10.77 8.73
CA SER A 17 -10.61 10.28 7.66
C SER A 17 -10.80 11.39 6.62
N VAL A 18 -10.49 11.06 5.38
CA VAL A 18 -10.61 11.99 4.24
C VAL A 18 -11.50 11.34 3.18
N ASN A 19 -12.55 12.05 2.78
CA ASN A 19 -13.41 11.64 1.68
C ASN A 19 -13.34 12.69 0.58
N THR A 20 -13.06 12.27 -0.64
CA THR A 20 -13.03 13.18 -1.79
C THR A 20 -13.60 12.50 -3.04
N VAL A 21 -14.23 13.27 -3.90
CA VAL A 21 -14.67 12.74 -5.19
C VAL A 21 -13.55 12.84 -6.21
N SER A 22 -12.89 14.01 -6.29
CA SER A 22 -11.76 14.19 -7.19
C SER A 22 -10.75 15.17 -6.60
N GLY A 23 -9.49 14.84 -6.74
CA GLY A 23 -8.46 15.71 -6.23
C GLY A 23 -7.25 14.94 -5.72
N VAL A 24 -6.29 15.66 -5.23
CA VAL A 24 -5.06 15.08 -4.68
C VAL A 24 -5.12 15.10 -3.16
N VAL A 25 -4.85 13.96 -2.55
CA VAL A 25 -4.75 13.83 -1.09
C VAL A 25 -3.29 13.62 -0.73
N ARG A 26 -2.73 14.50 0.09
CA ARG A 26 -1.36 14.36 0.63
C ARG A 26 -1.39 14.39 2.15
N ILE A 27 -0.91 13.31 2.74
CA ILE A 27 -0.85 13.16 4.19
C ILE A 27 0.60 12.90 4.60
N ASP A 28 1.17 13.81 5.36
CA ASP A 28 2.48 13.70 5.99
C ASP A 28 2.31 13.62 7.50
N SER A 29 2.43 12.40 8.05
CA SER A 29 2.33 12.15 9.48
C SER A 29 3.68 12.35 10.17
N ARG A 30 3.80 13.43 10.96
CA ARG A 30 5.00 13.75 11.72
C ARG A 30 5.05 13.12 13.11
N GLY A 31 3.99 12.44 13.50
CA GLY A 31 3.89 11.69 14.76
C GLY A 31 3.41 10.28 14.48
N ILE A 32 3.11 9.53 15.53
CA ILE A 32 2.52 8.19 15.40
C ILE A 32 1.00 8.36 15.19
N ALA A 33 0.55 8.19 13.95
CA ALA A 33 -0.87 8.07 13.65
C ALA A 33 -1.33 6.65 13.97
N GLN A 34 -2.50 6.49 14.61
CA GLN A 34 -3.07 5.18 14.84
C GLN A 34 -3.82 4.66 13.61
N GLU A 35 -4.57 5.55 12.96
CA GLU A 35 -5.40 5.17 11.82
C GLU A 35 -5.53 6.31 10.82
N THR A 36 -5.33 5.98 9.56
CA THR A 36 -5.54 6.87 8.41
C THR A 36 -6.49 6.19 7.43
N LYS A 37 -7.61 6.81 7.16
CA LYS A 37 -8.57 6.35 6.16
C LYS A 37 -8.75 7.40 5.07
N VAL A 38 -8.63 6.96 3.81
CA VAL A 38 -8.85 7.83 2.65
C VAL A 38 -9.73 7.14 1.63
N ASP A 39 -10.87 7.75 1.35
CA ASP A 39 -11.80 7.29 0.32
C ASP A 39 -11.83 8.33 -0.81
N THR A 40 -11.57 7.88 -2.04
CA THR A 40 -11.65 8.76 -3.23
C THR A 40 -12.29 8.07 -4.42
N THR A 41 -12.97 8.82 -5.26
CA THR A 41 -13.44 8.30 -6.55
C THR A 41 -12.34 8.41 -7.60
N SER A 42 -11.65 9.55 -7.66
CA SER A 42 -10.56 9.76 -8.60
C SER A 42 -9.55 10.76 -8.04
N GLY A 43 -8.29 10.50 -8.28
CA GLY A 43 -7.22 11.37 -7.83
C GLY A 43 -6.06 10.60 -7.20
N ALA A 44 -4.94 11.26 -7.03
CA ALA A 44 -3.77 10.65 -6.44
C ALA A 44 -3.78 10.80 -4.92
N MET A 45 -3.37 9.74 -4.24
CA MET A 45 -3.17 9.72 -2.79
C MET A 45 -1.70 9.51 -2.50
N SER A 46 -1.13 10.38 -1.68
CA SER A 46 0.28 10.32 -1.26
C SER A 46 0.39 10.31 0.25
N PHE A 47 1.19 9.39 0.74
CA PHE A 47 1.41 9.18 2.17
C PHE A 47 2.87 9.30 2.53
N ALA A 48 3.16 9.90 3.68
CA ALA A 48 4.51 9.99 4.23
C ALA A 48 4.48 9.89 5.76
N GLY A 49 5.57 9.40 6.34
CA GLY A 49 5.80 9.34 7.78
C GLY A 49 5.24 8.09 8.47
N ASN A 50 4.83 8.22 9.73
CA ASN A 50 4.41 7.09 10.56
C ASN A 50 2.88 6.95 10.55
N ILE A 51 2.41 5.85 9.98
CA ILE A 51 0.98 5.53 9.87
C ILE A 51 0.78 4.12 10.44
N GLY A 52 0.13 4.00 11.59
CA GLY A 52 -0.11 2.68 12.20
C GLY A 52 -0.99 1.79 11.33
N LYS A 53 -2.20 2.24 11.04
CA LYS A 53 -3.15 1.56 10.16
C LYS A 53 -3.52 2.46 8.98
N LEU A 54 -3.27 1.98 7.76
CA LEU A 54 -3.64 2.65 6.52
C LEU A 54 -4.80 1.91 5.85
N ASN A 55 -5.91 2.61 5.60
CA ASN A 55 -7.02 2.12 4.79
C ASN A 55 -7.27 3.09 3.64
N THR A 56 -7.23 2.59 2.43
CA THR A 56 -7.50 3.42 1.24
C THR A 56 -8.46 2.73 0.29
N ASN A 57 -9.46 3.48 -0.18
CA ASN A 57 -10.37 3.01 -1.22
C ASN A 57 -10.37 4.01 -2.38
N SER A 58 -10.18 3.51 -3.60
CA SER A 58 -10.22 4.32 -4.82
C SER A 58 -10.93 3.60 -5.96
N ILE A 59 -11.67 4.33 -6.77
CA ILE A 59 -12.17 3.77 -8.03
C ILE A 59 -11.12 3.96 -9.12
N SER A 60 -10.58 5.16 -9.26
CA SER A 60 -9.50 5.43 -10.20
C SER A 60 -8.55 6.48 -9.65
N GLY A 61 -7.34 6.10 -9.46
CA GLY A 61 -6.35 6.99 -8.89
C GLY A 61 -5.12 6.22 -8.46
N GLU A 62 -4.04 6.94 -8.31
CA GLU A 62 -2.78 6.35 -7.87
C GLU A 62 -2.68 6.43 -6.34
N VAL A 63 -2.24 5.35 -5.73
CA VAL A 63 -1.88 5.29 -4.31
C VAL A 63 -0.38 5.14 -4.21
N PHE A 64 0.30 6.10 -3.62
CA PHE A 64 1.75 6.04 -3.50
C PHE A 64 2.26 6.65 -2.20
N THR A 65 3.49 6.33 -1.85
CA THR A 65 4.19 6.95 -0.74
C THR A 65 5.21 7.96 -1.23
N ASP A 66 5.36 9.06 -0.50
CA ASP A 66 6.42 10.05 -0.71
C ASP A 66 7.56 9.75 0.28
N GLY A 67 8.44 8.84 -0.12
CA GLY A 67 9.44 8.21 0.74
C GLY A 67 8.91 6.99 1.50
N ALA A 68 9.76 6.41 2.32
CA ALA A 68 9.42 5.23 3.10
C ALA A 68 8.47 5.58 4.26
N VAL A 69 7.36 4.84 4.35
CA VAL A 69 6.40 4.97 5.45
C VAL A 69 6.53 3.83 6.45
N TYR A 70 6.30 4.12 7.72
CA TYR A 70 6.12 3.11 8.73
C TYR A 70 4.63 2.79 8.85
N ALA A 71 4.24 1.54 8.62
CA ALA A 71 2.88 1.06 8.83
C ALA A 71 2.88 -0.31 9.52
N GLU A 72 1.95 -0.52 10.45
CA GLU A 72 1.69 -1.83 11.05
C GLU A 72 0.79 -2.64 10.13
N THR A 73 -0.26 -2.03 9.62
CA THR A 73 -1.17 -2.67 8.68
C THR A 73 -1.53 -1.72 7.54
N ALA A 74 -1.70 -2.28 6.33
CA ALA A 74 -2.17 -1.53 5.17
C ALA A 74 -3.22 -2.32 4.40
N ASP A 75 -4.35 -1.67 4.13
CA ASP A 75 -5.48 -2.21 3.37
C ASP A 75 -5.80 -1.23 2.23
N ILE A 76 -5.60 -1.69 0.99
CA ILE A 76 -5.65 -0.84 -0.19
C ILE A 76 -6.56 -1.46 -1.23
N ASP A 77 -7.72 -0.85 -1.43
CA ASP A 77 -8.68 -1.25 -2.46
C ASP A 77 -8.68 -0.24 -3.62
N THR A 78 -8.46 -0.71 -4.83
CA THR A 78 -8.59 0.14 -6.01
C THR A 78 -9.19 -0.61 -7.20
N THR A 79 -10.05 0.04 -7.97
CA THR A 79 -10.54 -0.57 -9.20
C THR A 79 -9.54 -0.42 -10.33
N SER A 80 -8.98 0.78 -10.50
CA SER A 80 -7.95 1.03 -11.52
C SER A 80 -7.00 2.12 -11.04
N GLY A 81 -5.74 1.85 -11.13
CA GLY A 81 -4.70 2.77 -10.72
C GLY A 81 -3.45 2.03 -10.29
N ALA A 82 -2.35 2.71 -10.26
CA ALA A 82 -1.11 2.14 -9.77
C ALA A 82 -1.05 2.24 -8.24
N VAL A 83 -0.53 1.19 -7.61
CA VAL A 83 -0.19 1.18 -6.19
C VAL A 83 1.32 1.13 -6.06
N GLY A 84 1.91 2.15 -5.49
CA GLY A 84 3.35 2.27 -5.27
C GLY A 84 3.66 2.56 -3.80
N MET A 85 3.99 1.54 -3.03
CA MET A 85 4.26 1.68 -1.60
C MET A 85 5.71 1.37 -1.28
N GLU A 86 6.33 2.25 -0.51
CA GLU A 86 7.65 2.05 0.07
C GLU A 86 7.52 2.04 1.59
N PHE A 87 7.90 0.93 2.20
CA PHE A 87 7.78 0.73 3.64
C PHE A 87 9.15 0.82 4.32
N ALA A 88 9.20 1.52 5.46
CA ALA A 88 10.37 1.57 6.32
C ALA A 88 10.51 0.33 7.22
N ASN A 89 9.43 -0.44 7.35
CA ASN A 89 9.36 -1.72 8.07
C ASN A 89 8.62 -2.75 7.21
N CYS A 90 8.69 -4.03 7.58
CA CYS A 90 7.74 -5.00 7.07
C CYS A 90 6.41 -4.81 7.82
N PRO A 91 5.29 -4.44 7.18
CA PRO A 91 3.99 -4.39 7.86
C PRO A 91 3.58 -5.80 8.29
N ASP A 92 2.86 -5.92 9.41
CA ASP A 92 2.39 -7.21 9.93
C ASP A 92 1.29 -7.81 9.03
N ASP A 93 0.47 -6.94 8.44
CA ASP A 93 -0.63 -7.32 7.56
C ASP A 93 -0.71 -6.33 6.39
N LEU A 94 -0.66 -6.86 5.18
CA LEU A 94 -0.79 -6.08 3.94
C LEU A 94 -1.82 -6.72 3.03
N LYS A 95 -2.90 -5.98 2.79
CA LYS A 95 -3.94 -6.39 1.84
C LYS A 95 -4.02 -5.41 0.69
N ILE A 96 -4.03 -5.92 -0.54
CA ILE A 96 -4.20 -5.09 -1.74
C ILE A 96 -5.13 -5.78 -2.72
N ASP A 97 -6.28 -5.16 -2.95
CA ASP A 97 -7.24 -5.59 -3.94
C ASP A 97 -7.27 -4.61 -5.12
N THR A 98 -7.06 -5.11 -6.34
CA THR A 98 -7.19 -4.28 -7.54
C THR A 98 -7.79 -5.05 -8.71
N ILE A 99 -8.59 -4.40 -9.53
CA ILE A 99 -9.05 -5.01 -10.78
C ILE A 99 -8.00 -4.83 -11.87
N SER A 100 -7.46 -3.62 -12.02
CA SER A 100 -6.41 -3.36 -13.01
C SER A 100 -5.45 -2.29 -12.53
N GLY A 101 -4.18 -2.59 -12.61
CA GLY A 101 -3.13 -1.66 -12.22
C GLY A 101 -1.84 -2.39 -11.86
N SER A 102 -0.76 -1.68 -11.86
CA SER A 102 0.52 -2.22 -11.40
C SER A 102 0.66 -1.98 -9.90
N ILE A 103 1.14 -2.99 -9.20
CA ILE A 103 1.47 -2.91 -7.78
C ILE A 103 3.00 -2.97 -7.66
N THR A 104 3.57 -1.98 -7.03
CA THR A 104 5.01 -1.95 -6.71
C THR A 104 5.17 -1.75 -5.21
N LEU A 105 5.79 -2.71 -4.57
CA LEU A 105 6.11 -2.68 -3.15
C LEU A 105 7.61 -2.61 -2.98
N LYS A 106 8.08 -1.71 -2.15
CA LYS A 106 9.47 -1.69 -1.68
C LYS A 106 9.48 -2.01 -0.19
N LEU A 107 10.23 -3.01 0.17
CA LEU A 107 10.32 -3.54 1.53
C LEU A 107 11.79 -3.61 1.96
N PRO A 108 12.09 -3.50 3.26
CA PRO A 108 13.43 -3.80 3.77
C PRO A 108 13.91 -5.18 3.31
N SER A 109 15.20 -5.32 3.07
CA SER A 109 15.81 -6.55 2.53
C SER A 109 15.67 -7.77 3.45
N ASP A 110 15.47 -7.54 4.74
CA ASP A 110 15.27 -8.54 5.80
C ASP A 110 13.80 -8.84 6.11
N SER A 111 12.88 -8.35 5.29
CA SER A 111 11.43 -8.56 5.48
C SER A 111 11.05 -10.03 5.45
N GLY A 112 10.37 -10.48 6.52
CA GLY A 112 9.79 -11.81 6.63
C GLY A 112 8.28 -11.80 6.43
N PHE A 113 7.79 -12.35 5.31
CA PHE A 113 6.37 -12.38 5.00
C PHE A 113 5.94 -13.67 4.31
N THR A 114 4.66 -13.99 4.44
CA THR A 114 3.96 -15.00 3.66
C THR A 114 2.99 -14.31 2.73
N LEU A 115 3.24 -14.38 1.41
CA LEU A 115 2.42 -13.76 0.39
C LEU A 115 1.50 -14.80 -0.27
N GLU A 116 0.20 -14.53 -0.27
CA GLU A 116 -0.77 -15.10 -1.19
C GLU A 116 -1.00 -14.12 -2.35
N TYR A 117 -0.73 -14.56 -3.57
CA TYR A 117 -0.93 -13.74 -4.77
C TYR A 117 -1.87 -14.43 -5.73
N ASN A 118 -3.05 -13.85 -5.91
CA ASN A 118 -4.07 -14.35 -6.81
C ASN A 118 -4.25 -13.39 -7.99
N THR A 119 -4.19 -13.92 -9.20
CA THR A 119 -4.40 -13.14 -10.42
C THR A 119 -5.05 -13.97 -11.51
N VAL A 120 -5.85 -13.32 -12.35
CA VAL A 120 -6.40 -13.94 -13.56
C VAL A 120 -5.42 -13.80 -14.73
N SER A 121 -4.88 -12.60 -14.93
CA SER A 121 -3.86 -12.33 -15.94
C SER A 121 -2.86 -11.29 -15.42
N GLY A 122 -1.85 -11.74 -14.75
CA GLY A 122 -0.82 -10.87 -14.19
C GLY A 122 0.50 -11.60 -14.06
N SER A 123 1.54 -10.86 -13.77
CA SER A 123 2.86 -11.41 -13.50
C SER A 123 3.36 -10.93 -12.15
N MET A 124 4.12 -11.77 -11.48
CA MET A 124 4.80 -11.40 -10.24
C MET A 124 6.31 -11.37 -10.47
N ASN A 125 6.95 -10.34 -9.97
CA ASN A 125 8.40 -10.25 -9.88
C ASN A 125 8.78 -9.87 -8.45
N CYS A 126 9.56 -10.72 -7.79
CA CYS A 126 10.04 -10.47 -6.43
C CYS A 126 11.57 -10.48 -6.44
N GLU A 127 12.18 -9.39 -5.98
CA GLU A 127 13.64 -9.29 -5.85
C GLU A 127 14.16 -9.87 -4.52
N LEU A 128 13.26 -10.02 -3.52
CA LEU A 128 13.59 -10.69 -2.27
C LEU A 128 13.62 -12.22 -2.48
N SER A 129 14.44 -12.89 -1.69
CA SER A 129 14.51 -14.35 -1.73
C SER A 129 13.23 -14.96 -1.19
N VAL A 130 12.48 -15.64 -2.05
CA VAL A 130 11.22 -16.30 -1.68
C VAL A 130 11.28 -17.80 -1.94
N VAL A 131 10.65 -18.57 -1.07
CA VAL A 131 10.44 -20.02 -1.23
C VAL A 131 8.96 -20.24 -1.48
N MET A 132 8.66 -21.03 -2.53
CA MET A 132 7.27 -21.42 -2.81
C MET A 132 6.87 -22.60 -1.93
N ASN A 133 5.72 -22.46 -1.27
CA ASN A 133 5.07 -23.53 -0.52
C ASN A 133 3.59 -23.61 -0.92
N GLY A 134 3.27 -24.48 -1.84
CA GLY A 134 1.94 -24.54 -2.45
C GLY A 134 1.63 -23.26 -3.23
N ASN A 135 0.62 -22.52 -2.79
CA ASN A 135 0.15 -21.26 -3.39
C ASN A 135 0.76 -20.01 -2.71
N LYS A 136 1.70 -20.20 -1.79
CA LYS A 136 2.27 -19.10 -0.99
C LYS A 136 3.74 -18.90 -1.32
N PHE A 137 4.15 -17.65 -1.28
CA PHE A 137 5.54 -17.22 -1.39
C PHE A 137 6.01 -16.75 -0.02
N ILE A 138 7.02 -17.41 0.51
CA ILE A 138 7.53 -17.14 1.86
C ILE A 138 8.90 -16.50 1.75
N SER A 139 9.06 -15.33 2.34
CA SER A 139 10.33 -14.63 2.51
C SER A 139 10.72 -14.61 3.99
N GLY A 140 12.00 -14.76 4.28
CA GLY A 140 12.50 -14.70 5.64
C GLY A 140 11.85 -15.72 6.57
N ASP A 141 11.35 -15.27 7.71
CA ASP A 141 10.63 -16.09 8.70
C ASP A 141 9.13 -16.27 8.38
N GLY A 142 8.63 -15.57 7.36
CA GLY A 142 7.23 -15.66 6.94
C GLY A 142 6.21 -15.07 7.95
N ALA A 143 6.64 -14.22 8.88
CA ALA A 143 5.83 -13.78 10.01
C ALA A 143 4.68 -12.86 9.60
N ALA A 144 4.90 -11.96 8.65
CA ALA A 144 3.87 -11.05 8.17
C ALA A 144 2.93 -11.72 7.15
N ALA A 145 1.67 -11.29 7.10
CA ALA A 145 0.67 -11.79 6.19
C ALA A 145 0.42 -10.80 5.05
N PHE A 146 0.65 -11.22 3.81
CA PHE A 146 0.38 -10.43 2.62
C PHE A 146 -0.65 -11.14 1.74
N ASP A 147 -1.74 -10.48 1.45
CA ASP A 147 -2.81 -10.96 0.58
C ASP A 147 -3.02 -9.95 -0.56
N ILE A 148 -2.70 -10.37 -1.77
CA ILE A 148 -2.74 -9.49 -2.94
C ILE A 148 -3.55 -10.13 -4.05
N ASP A 149 -4.70 -9.54 -4.31
CA ASP A 149 -5.62 -9.97 -5.34
C ASP A 149 -5.66 -8.98 -6.51
N THR A 150 -5.51 -9.47 -7.73
CA THR A 150 -5.67 -8.66 -8.94
C THR A 150 -6.34 -9.44 -10.06
N VAL A 151 -7.14 -8.79 -10.88
CA VAL A 151 -7.66 -9.43 -12.09
C VAL A 151 -6.65 -9.30 -13.22
N SER A 152 -6.13 -8.09 -13.46
CA SER A 152 -5.08 -7.86 -14.46
C SER A 152 -4.11 -6.79 -13.98
N GLY A 153 -2.86 -7.16 -13.86
CA GLY A 153 -1.83 -6.26 -13.40
C GLY A 153 -0.59 -7.02 -12.95
N GLY A 154 0.53 -6.32 -12.85
CA GLY A 154 1.77 -6.88 -12.38
C GLY A 154 2.04 -6.53 -10.93
N LEU A 155 2.52 -7.49 -10.16
CA LEU A 155 3.08 -7.27 -8.83
C LEU A 155 4.61 -7.25 -8.91
N ARG A 156 5.20 -6.19 -8.42
CA ARG A 156 6.65 -6.09 -8.24
C ARG A 156 6.97 -5.82 -6.79
N ILE A 157 7.78 -6.70 -6.20
CA ILE A 157 8.33 -6.53 -4.86
C ILE A 157 9.83 -6.28 -5.01
N GLN A 158 10.28 -5.14 -4.51
CA GLN A 158 11.67 -4.71 -4.58
C GLN A 158 12.26 -4.60 -3.17
N SER A 159 13.56 -4.80 -3.08
CA SER A 159 14.29 -4.44 -1.87
C SER A 159 14.43 -2.93 -1.80
N ALA A 160 14.02 -2.32 -0.69
CA ALA A 160 14.38 -0.94 -0.40
C ALA A 160 15.90 -0.89 -0.21
N GLN A 161 16.56 -0.03 -0.97
CA GLN A 161 18.00 0.21 -0.78
C GLN A 161 18.16 1.10 0.46
N GLU A 162 19.08 0.70 1.34
CA GLU A 162 19.55 1.55 2.44
C GLU A 162 20.22 2.82 1.91
#